data_cec1186cb9b603d0e63fc2fcdb4edaa4
#
_entry.id   cec1186cb9b603d0e63fc2fcdb4edaa4
#
_cell.length_a   1.000
_cell.length_b   1.000
_cell.length_c   1.000
_cell.angle_alpha   90.00
_cell.angle_beta   90.00
_cell.angle_gamma   90.00
#
_symmetry.space_group_name_H-M   'P 1'
#
loop_
_entity.id
_entity.type
_entity.pdbx_description
1 polymer ?
#
loop_
_entity_poly.entity_id
_entity_poly.type
_entity_poly.pdbx_seq_one_letter_code
_entity_poly.pdbx_strand_id
1 'polypeptide(L)'
;MVRVHKTYSEVVNTITHTAPHHADEVFATAMLSVLFPVELYRTRDQNIINNTDTIVYDVGGEFDPVRKRFDHHQKGFSEVRPDGIIYASAGLIWREYGMEIVKKLGEAKGVDNEMALEVASYVDNALIRGIDARDNGQGEKGDSMSVSSVISSYNALWDEDEDADSCFVSACNIASIILEREVKIAISSIRGQKLIKEQIEVTKGAVIIMDKFIGGWL
;
A
#
# COMPACT_ATOMS: atom_id res chain seq x y z
N MET A 1 -7.52 2.90 11.97
CA MET A 1 -7.40 1.92 13.09
C MET A 1 -7.76 0.55 12.54
N VAL A 2 -6.98 -0.47 12.86
CA VAL A 2 -7.20 -1.87 12.44
C VAL A 2 -7.60 -2.69 13.66
N ARG A 3 -8.69 -3.45 13.55
CA ARG A 3 -9.11 -4.43 14.55
C ARG A 3 -9.32 -5.79 13.89
N VAL A 4 -8.73 -6.84 14.44
CA VAL A 4 -8.92 -8.21 13.96
C VAL A 4 -9.96 -8.93 14.83
N HIS A 5 -10.95 -9.53 14.17
CA HIS A 5 -12.01 -10.31 14.81
C HIS A 5 -11.68 -11.79 14.81
N LYS A 6 -11.94 -12.46 15.92
CA LYS A 6 -11.73 -13.93 16.05
C LYS A 6 -12.87 -14.75 15.43
N THR A 7 -14.00 -14.10 15.12
CA THR A 7 -15.17 -14.71 14.48
C THR A 7 -15.75 -13.76 13.44
N TYR A 8 -16.29 -14.33 12.36
CA TYR A 8 -17.00 -13.56 11.34
C TYR A 8 -18.34 -13.02 11.89
N SER A 9 -18.62 -11.75 11.60
CA SER A 9 -19.85 -11.07 12.01
C SER A 9 -20.18 -9.90 11.07
N GLU A 10 -21.36 -9.31 11.19
CA GLU A 10 -21.83 -8.19 10.36
C GLU A 10 -20.98 -6.91 10.47
N VAL A 11 -20.17 -6.77 11.52
CA VAL A 11 -19.26 -5.61 11.66
C VAL A 11 -18.00 -5.73 10.81
N VAL A 12 -17.66 -6.95 10.34
CA VAL A 12 -16.49 -7.19 9.48
C VAL A 12 -16.69 -6.49 8.14
N ASN A 13 -15.74 -5.65 7.76
CA ASN A 13 -15.75 -4.92 6.50
C ASN A 13 -14.62 -5.29 5.55
N THR A 14 -13.64 -6.07 6.04
CA THR A 14 -12.52 -6.56 5.24
C THR A 14 -12.17 -8.02 5.59
N ILE A 15 -11.71 -8.77 4.58
CA ILE A 15 -11.25 -10.16 4.75
C ILE A 15 -9.91 -10.34 4.05
N THR A 16 -8.98 -11.00 4.73
CA THR A 16 -7.74 -11.54 4.13
C THR A 16 -7.42 -12.93 4.70
N HIS A 17 -6.33 -13.54 4.23
CA HIS A 17 -5.96 -14.88 4.69
C HIS A 17 -5.49 -14.93 6.15
N THR A 18 -5.65 -16.09 6.77
CA THR A 18 -4.99 -16.42 8.04
C THR A 18 -3.66 -17.13 7.78
N ALA A 19 -2.81 -17.23 8.78
CA ALA A 19 -1.44 -17.79 8.81
C ALA A 19 -0.37 -16.68 8.82
N PRO A 20 0.91 -16.98 8.65
CA PRO A 20 1.95 -15.95 8.58
C PRO A 20 1.60 -14.88 7.56
N HIS A 21 1.85 -13.64 7.94
CA HIS A 21 1.54 -12.50 7.07
C HIS A 21 2.73 -12.11 6.19
N HIS A 22 2.41 -11.50 5.04
CA HIS A 22 3.35 -10.92 4.10
C HIS A 22 3.19 -9.39 4.04
N ALA A 23 4.04 -8.72 3.31
CA ALA A 23 3.91 -7.29 3.11
C ALA A 23 2.67 -6.94 2.26
N ASP A 24 2.22 -7.85 1.42
CA ASP A 24 1.13 -7.63 0.49
C ASP A 24 -0.17 -7.29 1.22
N GLU A 25 -0.74 -8.22 1.99
CA GLU A 25 -2.00 -7.97 2.69
C GLU A 25 -1.85 -7.01 3.87
N VAL A 26 -0.65 -6.90 4.45
CA VAL A 26 -0.36 -5.92 5.50
C VAL A 26 -0.45 -4.49 4.97
N PHE A 27 0.18 -4.20 3.83
CA PHE A 27 0.07 -2.89 3.18
C PHE A 27 -1.32 -2.64 2.61
N ALA A 28 -2.00 -3.65 2.04
CA ALA A 28 -3.40 -3.53 1.64
C ALA A 28 -4.29 -3.11 2.83
N THR A 29 -4.12 -3.75 3.99
CA THR A 29 -4.82 -3.38 5.24
C THR A 29 -4.48 -1.96 5.70
N ALA A 30 -3.20 -1.58 5.70
CA ALA A 30 -2.75 -0.26 6.10
C ALA A 30 -3.34 0.83 5.19
N MET A 31 -3.36 0.62 3.88
CA MET A 31 -3.96 1.49 2.89
C MET A 31 -5.46 1.70 3.14
N LEU A 32 -6.21 0.63 3.30
CA LEU A 32 -7.65 0.70 3.58
C LEU A 32 -7.94 1.41 4.91
N SER A 33 -7.07 1.25 5.92
CA SER A 33 -7.23 1.89 7.23
C SER A 33 -7.11 3.43 7.20
N VAL A 34 -6.57 4.00 6.13
CA VAL A 34 -6.57 5.45 5.87
C VAL A 34 -7.98 5.94 5.54
N LEU A 35 -8.76 5.14 4.82
CA LEU A 35 -10.08 5.53 4.31
C LEU A 35 -11.19 5.33 5.35
N PHE A 36 -11.12 4.22 6.09
CA PHE A 36 -12.13 3.84 7.08
C PHE A 36 -11.55 2.99 8.22
N PRO A 37 -12.22 2.87 9.38
CA PRO A 37 -11.86 1.89 10.40
C PRO A 37 -11.95 0.48 9.82
N VAL A 38 -10.84 -0.27 9.85
CA VAL A 38 -10.78 -1.64 9.34
C VAL A 38 -11.19 -2.61 10.44
N GLU A 39 -12.30 -3.30 10.21
CA GLU A 39 -12.81 -4.41 11.02
C GLU A 39 -12.53 -5.70 10.24
N LEU A 40 -11.37 -6.30 10.48
CA LEU A 40 -10.79 -7.38 9.68
C LEU A 40 -11.16 -8.76 10.22
N TYR A 41 -11.48 -9.68 9.33
CA TYR A 41 -11.52 -11.11 9.64
C TYR A 41 -10.51 -11.88 8.77
N ARG A 42 -9.61 -12.62 9.41
CA ARG A 42 -8.58 -13.40 8.71
C ARG A 42 -9.04 -14.85 8.57
N THR A 43 -9.24 -15.31 7.33
CA THR A 43 -9.78 -16.65 7.06
C THR A 43 -9.38 -17.20 5.69
N ARG A 44 -9.48 -18.52 5.52
CA ARG A 44 -9.44 -19.21 4.22
C ARG A 44 -10.73 -19.97 3.94
N ASP A 45 -11.78 -19.75 4.74
CA ASP A 45 -13.09 -20.38 4.55
C ASP A 45 -13.79 -19.79 3.31
N GLN A 46 -13.84 -20.59 2.25
CA GLN A 46 -14.42 -20.19 0.96
C GLN A 46 -15.93 -19.89 1.06
N ASN A 47 -16.65 -20.48 2.03
CA ASN A 47 -18.07 -20.18 2.21
C ASN A 47 -18.28 -18.74 2.68
N ILE A 48 -17.40 -18.24 3.56
CA ILE A 48 -17.44 -16.84 4.02
C ILE A 48 -16.97 -15.92 2.90
N ILE A 49 -15.82 -16.22 2.28
CA ILE A 49 -15.20 -15.42 1.23
C ILE A 49 -16.15 -15.20 0.05
N ASN A 50 -16.84 -16.26 -0.41
CA ASN A 50 -17.70 -16.20 -1.58
C ASN A 50 -19.06 -15.52 -1.34
N ASN A 51 -19.53 -15.49 -0.09
CA ASN A 51 -20.86 -15.03 0.29
C ASN A 51 -20.84 -13.68 1.05
N THR A 52 -19.78 -12.88 0.95
CA THR A 52 -19.66 -11.58 1.60
C THR A 52 -19.64 -10.44 0.60
N ASP A 53 -20.18 -9.29 1.00
CA ASP A 53 -20.08 -8.01 0.26
C ASP A 53 -18.91 -7.14 0.74
N THR A 54 -18.08 -7.66 1.66
CA THR A 54 -16.91 -6.96 2.20
C THR A 54 -15.77 -6.88 1.17
N ILE A 55 -14.77 -6.06 1.44
CA ILE A 55 -13.54 -6.06 0.64
C ILE A 55 -12.74 -7.32 0.98
N VAL A 56 -12.40 -8.11 -0.04
CA VAL A 56 -11.58 -9.33 0.10
C VAL A 56 -10.29 -9.14 -0.69
N TYR A 57 -9.15 -9.37 -0.05
CA TYR A 57 -7.85 -9.23 -0.69
C TYR A 57 -6.88 -10.32 -0.22
N ASP A 58 -5.97 -10.70 -1.10
CA ASP A 58 -4.93 -11.73 -0.92
C ASP A 58 -5.50 -13.09 -0.48
N VAL A 59 -6.73 -13.35 -0.88
CA VAL A 59 -7.43 -14.62 -0.64
C VAL A 59 -8.68 -14.70 -1.52
N GLY A 60 -9.06 -15.92 -1.89
CA GLY A 60 -10.33 -16.18 -2.61
C GLY A 60 -10.13 -16.52 -4.08
N GLY A 61 -8.97 -16.22 -4.67
CA GLY A 61 -8.66 -16.56 -6.06
C GLY A 61 -9.49 -15.79 -7.09
N GLU A 62 -9.86 -14.53 -6.80
CA GLU A 62 -10.66 -13.69 -7.68
C GLU A 62 -10.14 -12.26 -7.71
N PHE A 63 -10.05 -11.68 -8.92
CA PHE A 63 -9.87 -10.25 -9.12
C PHE A 63 -11.08 -9.68 -9.84
N ASP A 64 -11.89 -8.91 -9.12
CA ASP A 64 -13.06 -8.18 -9.60
C ASP A 64 -13.29 -6.94 -8.71
N PRO A 65 -12.81 -5.75 -9.10
CA PRO A 65 -12.97 -4.53 -8.32
C PRO A 65 -14.43 -4.16 -8.07
N VAL A 66 -15.35 -4.47 -8.99
CA VAL A 66 -16.79 -4.19 -8.83
C VAL A 66 -17.37 -5.00 -7.66
N ARG A 67 -16.90 -6.23 -7.50
CA ARG A 67 -17.24 -7.10 -6.38
C ARG A 67 -16.34 -6.92 -5.16
N LYS A 68 -15.39 -5.98 -5.20
CA LYS A 68 -14.39 -5.72 -4.16
C LYS A 68 -13.51 -6.95 -3.89
N ARG A 69 -13.04 -7.62 -4.95
CA ARG A 69 -12.16 -8.78 -4.89
C ARG A 69 -10.80 -8.40 -5.44
N PHE A 70 -9.76 -8.54 -4.65
CA PHE A 70 -8.40 -8.09 -4.96
C PHE A 70 -7.39 -9.20 -4.62
N ASP A 71 -7.56 -10.37 -5.24
CA ASP A 71 -6.60 -11.47 -5.12
C ASP A 71 -5.88 -11.68 -6.46
N HIS A 72 -4.67 -12.18 -6.41
CA HIS A 72 -3.80 -12.40 -7.56
C HIS A 72 -3.39 -13.89 -7.74
N HIS A 73 -3.86 -14.78 -6.86
CA HIS A 73 -3.46 -16.19 -6.83
C HIS A 73 -4.20 -17.10 -7.82
N GLN A 74 -5.19 -16.59 -8.55
CA GLN A 74 -5.98 -17.37 -9.50
C GLN A 74 -5.19 -17.78 -10.74
N LYS A 75 -5.49 -18.96 -11.28
CA LYS A 75 -4.92 -19.38 -12.57
C LYS A 75 -5.31 -18.41 -13.69
N GLY A 76 -4.30 -17.98 -14.46
CA GLY A 76 -4.51 -17.05 -15.57
C GLY A 76 -4.63 -15.58 -15.15
N PHE A 77 -4.28 -15.25 -13.92
CA PHE A 77 -4.13 -13.85 -13.54
C PHE A 77 -3.12 -13.15 -14.46
N SER A 78 -3.52 -12.04 -15.06
CA SER A 78 -2.77 -11.38 -16.13
C SER A 78 -2.57 -9.89 -15.92
N GLU A 79 -2.92 -9.38 -14.72
CA GLU A 79 -2.69 -7.97 -14.42
C GLU A 79 -1.20 -7.73 -14.18
N VAL A 80 -0.58 -7.04 -15.12
CA VAL A 80 0.86 -6.80 -15.15
C VAL A 80 1.12 -5.31 -15.31
N ARG A 81 2.10 -4.80 -14.60
CA ARG A 81 2.58 -3.43 -14.72
C ARG A 81 3.29 -3.22 -16.06
N PRO A 82 3.43 -1.96 -16.56
CA PRO A 82 4.11 -1.69 -17.84
C PRO A 82 5.55 -2.23 -17.91
N ASP A 83 6.21 -2.41 -16.79
CA ASP A 83 7.57 -2.92 -16.67
C ASP A 83 7.65 -4.45 -16.48
N GLY A 84 6.51 -5.15 -16.54
CA GLY A 84 6.44 -6.61 -16.46
C GLY A 84 6.29 -7.18 -15.06
N ILE A 85 6.19 -6.35 -14.02
CA ILE A 85 5.92 -6.82 -12.65
C ILE A 85 4.43 -7.15 -12.54
N ILE A 86 4.14 -8.35 -12.04
CA ILE A 86 2.78 -8.81 -11.78
C ILE A 86 2.25 -8.04 -10.56
N TYR A 87 1.00 -7.58 -10.61
CA TYR A 87 0.35 -7.00 -9.45
C TYR A 87 0.15 -8.06 -8.37
N ALA A 88 0.41 -7.69 -7.10
CA ALA A 88 -0.09 -8.38 -5.92
C ALA A 88 -1.29 -7.61 -5.35
N SER A 89 -1.87 -8.08 -4.27
CA SER A 89 -3.09 -7.47 -3.72
C SER A 89 -2.86 -6.03 -3.26
N ALA A 90 -1.67 -5.70 -2.73
CA ALA A 90 -1.29 -4.32 -2.40
C ALA A 90 -1.36 -3.40 -3.61
N GLY A 91 -0.79 -3.82 -4.73
CA GLY A 91 -0.83 -3.06 -5.97
C GLY A 91 -2.23 -2.93 -6.54
N LEU A 92 -3.07 -3.96 -6.45
CA LEU A 92 -4.46 -3.91 -6.86
C LEU A 92 -5.29 -2.94 -6.02
N ILE A 93 -5.12 -2.95 -4.70
CA ILE A 93 -5.75 -2.01 -3.76
C ILE A 93 -5.24 -0.58 -4.02
N TRP A 94 -3.93 -0.41 -4.25
CA TRP A 94 -3.37 0.91 -4.56
C TRP A 94 -3.91 1.46 -5.88
N ARG A 95 -4.02 0.64 -6.91
CA ARG A 95 -4.58 1.02 -8.21
C ARG A 95 -6.02 1.51 -8.10
N GLU A 96 -6.81 0.89 -7.22
CA GLU A 96 -8.23 1.25 -7.02
C GLU A 96 -8.38 2.48 -6.10
N TYR A 97 -7.67 2.51 -4.97
CA TYR A 97 -7.91 3.48 -3.91
C TYR A 97 -6.78 4.49 -3.70
N GLY A 98 -5.65 4.36 -4.40
CA GLY A 98 -4.43 5.14 -4.14
C GLY A 98 -4.62 6.65 -4.22
N MET A 99 -5.39 7.14 -5.20
CA MET A 99 -5.70 8.58 -5.29
C MET A 99 -6.50 9.08 -4.08
N GLU A 100 -7.49 8.30 -3.62
CA GLU A 100 -8.32 8.66 -2.47
C GLU A 100 -7.49 8.66 -1.18
N ILE A 101 -6.63 7.66 -1.02
CA ILE A 101 -5.67 7.57 0.10
C ILE A 101 -4.74 8.79 0.11
N VAL A 102 -4.17 9.16 -1.03
CA VAL A 102 -3.30 10.33 -1.15
C VAL A 102 -4.03 11.61 -0.80
N LYS A 103 -5.26 11.80 -1.28
CA LYS A 103 -6.08 12.97 -0.91
C LYS A 103 -6.32 13.04 0.58
N LYS A 104 -6.68 11.93 1.20
CA LYS A 104 -6.92 11.85 2.64
C LYS A 104 -5.68 12.18 3.45
N LEU A 105 -4.53 11.60 3.13
CA LEU A 105 -3.25 11.86 3.80
C LEU A 105 -2.68 13.26 3.47
N GLY A 106 -3.02 13.81 2.32
CA GLY A 106 -2.59 15.12 1.84
C GLY A 106 -3.57 16.26 2.14
N GLU A 107 -4.71 16.01 2.79
CA GLU A 107 -5.78 16.99 3.03
C GLU A 107 -5.26 18.27 3.68
N ALA A 108 -4.52 18.16 4.77
CA ALA A 108 -3.92 19.30 5.48
C ALA A 108 -2.88 20.08 4.64
N LYS A 109 -2.44 19.51 3.52
CA LYS A 109 -1.51 20.13 2.58
C LYS A 109 -2.20 20.65 1.32
N GLY A 110 -3.53 20.56 1.21
CA GLY A 110 -4.28 21.05 0.04
C GLY A 110 -3.89 20.33 -1.26
N VAL A 111 -3.81 18.99 -1.23
CA VAL A 111 -3.56 18.15 -2.41
C VAL A 111 -4.84 18.11 -3.25
N ASP A 112 -4.77 18.65 -4.46
CA ASP A 112 -5.83 18.58 -5.46
C ASP A 112 -5.80 17.28 -6.27
N ASN A 113 -6.69 17.14 -7.25
CA ASN A 113 -6.79 15.93 -8.06
C ASN A 113 -5.56 15.66 -8.92
N GLU A 114 -4.97 16.71 -9.50
CA GLU A 114 -3.79 16.59 -10.36
C GLU A 114 -2.58 16.15 -9.54
N MET A 115 -2.33 16.83 -8.43
CA MET A 115 -1.26 16.47 -7.51
C MET A 115 -1.47 15.08 -6.91
N ALA A 116 -2.71 14.68 -6.59
CA ALA A 116 -3.00 13.35 -6.07
C ALA A 116 -2.61 12.25 -7.05
N LEU A 117 -2.83 12.45 -8.34
CA LEU A 117 -2.40 11.50 -9.39
C LEU A 117 -0.87 11.39 -9.48
N GLU A 118 -0.16 12.54 -9.48
CA GLU A 118 1.29 12.56 -9.51
C GLU A 118 1.88 11.86 -8.26
N VAL A 119 1.34 12.17 -7.07
CA VAL A 119 1.77 11.58 -5.79
C VAL A 119 1.47 10.09 -5.76
N ALA A 120 0.29 9.66 -6.22
CA ALA A 120 -0.06 8.24 -6.27
C ALA A 120 0.87 7.45 -7.19
N SER A 121 1.22 8.00 -8.35
CA SER A 121 2.20 7.41 -9.26
C SER A 121 3.61 7.35 -8.64
N TYR A 122 4.02 8.39 -7.93
CA TYR A 122 5.32 8.41 -7.25
C TYR A 122 5.39 7.30 -6.18
N VAL A 123 4.40 7.21 -5.30
CA VAL A 123 4.35 6.21 -4.21
C VAL A 123 4.25 4.80 -4.78
N ASP A 124 3.48 4.61 -5.86
CA ASP A 124 3.40 3.34 -6.56
C ASP A 124 4.79 2.86 -6.98
N ASN A 125 5.57 3.71 -7.63
CA ASN A 125 6.91 3.37 -8.09
C ASN A 125 7.93 3.23 -6.95
N ALA A 126 7.85 4.05 -5.91
CA ALA A 126 8.82 4.08 -4.82
C ALA A 126 8.60 2.96 -3.78
N LEU A 127 7.36 2.50 -3.61
CA LEU A 127 7.00 1.56 -2.54
C LEU A 127 6.20 0.36 -3.05
N ILE A 128 5.00 0.60 -3.64
CA ILE A 128 4.02 -0.47 -3.87
C ILE A 128 4.53 -1.47 -4.92
N ARG A 129 5.13 -0.99 -6.00
CA ARG A 129 5.77 -1.81 -7.04
C ARG A 129 6.79 -2.80 -6.45
N GLY A 130 7.57 -2.36 -5.47
CA GLY A 130 8.56 -3.22 -4.80
C GLY A 130 7.92 -4.33 -3.96
N ILE A 131 6.77 -4.05 -3.34
CA ILE A 131 5.98 -5.03 -2.59
C ILE A 131 5.44 -6.09 -3.55
N ASP A 132 4.78 -5.67 -4.65
CA ASP A 132 4.26 -6.57 -5.68
C ASP A 132 5.37 -7.47 -6.26
N ALA A 133 6.52 -6.87 -6.62
CA ALA A 133 7.65 -7.62 -7.17
C ALA A 133 8.17 -8.68 -6.18
N ARG A 134 8.26 -8.35 -4.91
CA ARG A 134 8.75 -9.28 -3.89
C ARG A 134 7.77 -10.42 -3.65
N ASP A 135 6.48 -10.11 -3.59
CA ASP A 135 5.43 -11.09 -3.37
C ASP A 135 5.33 -12.11 -4.51
N ASN A 136 5.41 -11.64 -5.76
CA ASN A 136 5.41 -12.48 -6.97
C ASN A 136 6.77 -13.15 -7.28
N GLY A 137 7.77 -13.06 -6.39
CA GLY A 137 9.09 -13.65 -6.63
C GLY A 137 9.92 -12.95 -7.72
N GLN A 138 9.53 -11.76 -8.14
CA GLN A 138 10.22 -10.92 -9.12
C GLN A 138 11.12 -9.86 -8.46
N GLY A 139 11.26 -9.86 -7.14
CA GLY A 139 12.12 -8.95 -6.39
C GLY A 139 13.62 -9.16 -6.68
N GLU A 140 14.42 -8.13 -6.46
CA GLU A 140 15.86 -8.18 -6.66
C GLU A 140 16.51 -9.24 -5.75
N LYS A 141 17.43 -10.02 -6.32
CA LYS A 141 18.21 -11.01 -5.56
C LYS A 141 19.25 -10.27 -4.70
N GLY A 142 19.29 -10.61 -3.43
CA GLY A 142 20.29 -10.06 -2.49
C GLY A 142 19.78 -8.90 -1.63
N ASP A 143 18.56 -8.42 -1.81
CA ASP A 143 17.94 -7.47 -0.90
C ASP A 143 17.48 -8.19 0.38
N SER A 144 18.38 -8.23 1.37
CA SER A 144 18.16 -8.94 2.64
C SER A 144 17.33 -8.13 3.64
N MET A 145 17.16 -6.82 3.43
CA MET A 145 16.45 -5.93 4.36
C MET A 145 15.45 -5.02 3.61
N SER A 146 14.65 -5.62 2.75
CA SER A 146 13.55 -4.94 2.07
C SER A 146 12.42 -4.61 3.05
N VAL A 147 11.53 -3.69 2.68
CA VAL A 147 10.31 -3.41 3.42
C VAL A 147 9.51 -4.68 3.69
N SER A 148 9.42 -5.57 2.69
CA SER A 148 8.76 -6.87 2.84
C SER A 148 9.42 -7.75 3.90
N SER A 149 10.75 -7.75 3.98
CA SER A 149 11.49 -8.50 5.01
C SER A 149 11.25 -7.92 6.42
N VAL A 150 11.20 -6.59 6.54
CA VAL A 150 10.87 -5.92 7.80
C VAL A 150 9.47 -6.31 8.25
N ILE A 151 8.47 -6.24 7.38
CA ILE A 151 7.09 -6.64 7.71
C ILE A 151 7.03 -8.12 8.10
N SER A 152 7.69 -9.01 7.34
CA SER A 152 7.71 -10.44 7.67
C SER A 152 8.36 -10.76 9.02
N SER A 153 9.28 -9.92 9.51
CA SER A 153 9.91 -10.10 10.83
C SER A 153 8.95 -9.87 12.01
N TYR A 154 7.77 -9.32 11.75
CA TYR A 154 6.70 -9.17 12.75
C TYR A 154 5.79 -10.40 12.88
N ASN A 155 6.03 -11.48 12.12
CA ASN A 155 5.30 -12.72 12.32
C ASN A 155 5.60 -13.35 13.68
N ALA A 156 4.59 -13.96 14.27
CA ALA A 156 4.74 -14.68 15.53
C ALA A 156 5.85 -15.75 15.44
N LEU A 157 6.68 -15.83 16.46
CA LEU A 157 7.75 -16.82 16.54
C LEU A 157 7.19 -18.15 17.02
N TRP A 158 7.73 -19.26 16.48
CA TRP A 158 7.22 -20.59 16.78
C TRP A 158 7.50 -21.07 18.24
N ASP A 159 8.46 -20.44 18.89
CA ASP A 159 8.93 -20.73 20.26
C ASP A 159 8.51 -19.66 21.29
N GLU A 160 7.64 -18.73 20.90
CA GLU A 160 7.07 -17.70 21.78
C GLU A 160 5.53 -17.78 21.78
N ASP A 161 4.91 -17.39 22.92
CA ASP A 161 3.45 -17.33 23.06
C ASP A 161 2.90 -15.99 22.54
N GLU A 162 2.98 -15.81 21.21
CA GLU A 162 2.53 -14.61 20.53
C GLU A 162 1.20 -14.84 19.78
N ASP A 163 0.26 -13.91 19.92
CA ASP A 163 -0.97 -13.93 19.13
C ASP A 163 -0.72 -13.40 17.71
N ALA A 164 -0.85 -14.27 16.71
CA ALA A 164 -0.59 -13.95 15.32
C ALA A 164 -1.40 -12.75 14.78
N ASP A 165 -2.61 -12.50 15.32
CA ASP A 165 -3.41 -11.34 14.92
C ASP A 165 -2.87 -10.04 15.55
N SER A 166 -2.34 -10.11 16.77
CA SER A 166 -1.64 -8.99 17.41
C SER A 166 -0.36 -8.64 16.67
N CYS A 167 0.40 -9.64 16.24
CA CYS A 167 1.58 -9.49 15.38
C CYS A 167 1.21 -8.84 14.04
N PHE A 168 0.13 -9.29 13.41
CA PHE A 168 -0.39 -8.69 12.18
C PHE A 168 -0.76 -7.20 12.36
N VAL A 169 -1.46 -6.85 13.44
CA VAL A 169 -1.80 -5.44 13.74
C VAL A 169 -0.55 -4.61 13.95
N SER A 170 0.48 -5.15 14.61
CA SER A 170 1.76 -4.48 14.79
C SER A 170 2.45 -4.21 13.46
N ALA A 171 2.46 -5.19 12.55
CA ALA A 171 2.96 -5.04 11.18
C ALA A 171 2.18 -3.96 10.40
N CYS A 172 0.84 -3.93 10.51
CA CYS A 172 0.01 -2.90 9.88
C CYS A 172 0.33 -1.48 10.39
N ASN A 173 0.64 -1.32 11.68
CA ASN A 173 1.05 -0.02 12.24
C ASN A 173 2.37 0.45 11.62
N ILE A 174 3.35 -0.43 11.45
CA ILE A 174 4.61 -0.11 10.77
C ILE A 174 4.36 0.25 9.29
N ALA A 175 3.56 -0.54 8.59
CA ALA A 175 3.19 -0.27 7.20
C ALA A 175 2.50 1.10 7.04
N SER A 176 1.61 1.46 7.97
CA SER A 176 0.94 2.77 7.98
C SER A 176 1.93 3.93 8.13
N ILE A 177 2.92 3.81 9.03
CA ILE A 177 3.96 4.83 9.23
C ILE A 177 4.80 4.99 7.95
N ILE A 178 5.17 3.89 7.30
CA ILE A 178 5.93 3.91 6.05
C ILE A 178 5.11 4.57 4.95
N LEU A 179 3.86 4.14 4.73
CA LEU A 179 2.96 4.68 3.72
C LEU A 179 2.75 6.19 3.87
N GLU A 180 2.41 6.64 5.09
CA GLU A 180 2.24 8.07 5.37
C GLU A 180 3.52 8.86 5.08
N ARG A 181 4.67 8.30 5.41
CA ARG A 181 5.96 8.96 5.17
C ARG A 181 6.26 9.07 3.69
N GLU A 182 6.03 8.01 2.90
CA GLU A 182 6.24 8.02 1.45
C GLU A 182 5.30 9.02 0.76
N VAL A 183 4.02 9.09 1.14
CA VAL A 183 3.11 10.12 0.62
C VAL A 183 3.61 11.54 0.94
N LYS A 184 4.09 11.79 2.17
CA LYS A 184 4.65 13.10 2.56
C LYS A 184 5.91 13.45 1.76
N ILE A 185 6.77 12.48 1.50
CA ILE A 185 7.97 12.64 0.66
C ILE A 185 7.56 12.98 -0.76
N ALA A 186 6.65 12.23 -1.36
CA ALA A 186 6.15 12.45 -2.71
C ALA A 186 5.56 13.85 -2.88
N ILE A 187 4.68 14.29 -1.96
CA ILE A 187 4.11 15.65 -1.97
C ILE A 187 5.22 16.71 -1.92
N SER A 188 6.21 16.51 -1.04
CA SER A 188 7.34 17.45 -0.90
C SER A 188 8.19 17.53 -2.16
N SER A 189 8.51 16.38 -2.76
CA SER A 189 9.28 16.26 -3.99
C SER A 189 8.58 16.95 -5.16
N ILE A 190 7.31 16.63 -5.40
CA ILE A 190 6.53 17.19 -6.50
C ILE A 190 6.42 18.72 -6.38
N ARG A 191 6.15 19.23 -5.17
CA ARG A 191 6.14 20.69 -4.92
C ARG A 191 7.49 21.33 -5.14
N GLY A 192 8.55 20.67 -4.70
CA GLY A 192 9.91 21.16 -4.93
C GLY A 192 10.23 21.28 -6.41
N GLN A 193 9.87 20.26 -7.19
CA GLN A 193 10.05 20.27 -8.65
C GLN A 193 9.24 21.38 -9.33
N LYS A 194 7.96 21.61 -8.94
CA LYS A 194 7.14 22.69 -9.48
C LYS A 194 7.75 24.05 -9.19
N LEU A 195 8.18 24.31 -7.95
CA LEU A 195 8.83 25.56 -7.56
C LEU A 195 10.12 25.82 -8.35
N ILE A 196 10.95 24.80 -8.55
CA ILE A 196 12.19 24.96 -9.30
C ILE A 196 11.92 25.22 -10.78
N LYS A 197 10.95 24.51 -11.39
CA LYS A 197 10.54 24.78 -12.79
C LYS A 197 10.09 26.24 -12.97
N GLU A 198 9.25 26.75 -12.08
CA GLU A 198 8.80 28.14 -12.09
C GLU A 198 9.99 29.12 -11.99
N GLN A 199 10.96 28.88 -11.09
CA GLN A 199 12.14 29.71 -10.94
C GLN A 199 13.05 29.67 -12.17
N ILE A 200 13.19 28.53 -12.83
CA ILE A 200 13.94 28.40 -14.09
C ILE A 200 13.32 29.30 -15.17
N GLU A 201 12.00 29.25 -15.32
CA GLU A 201 11.27 30.04 -16.32
C GLU A 201 11.40 31.55 -16.08
N VAL A 202 11.32 31.98 -14.82
CA VAL A 202 11.42 33.41 -14.43
C VAL A 202 12.85 33.95 -14.57
N THR A 203 13.85 33.19 -14.11
CA THR A 203 15.21 33.66 -13.99
C THR A 203 15.93 33.74 -15.34
N LYS A 204 15.63 32.83 -16.28
CA LYS A 204 16.29 32.70 -17.60
C LYS A 204 17.84 32.76 -17.57
N GLY A 205 18.42 32.44 -16.43
CA GLY A 205 19.85 32.51 -16.15
C GLY A 205 20.48 31.15 -15.92
N ALA A 206 21.84 31.13 -15.94
CA ALA A 206 22.61 29.91 -15.70
C ALA A 206 22.67 29.50 -14.21
N VAL A 207 22.28 30.40 -13.29
CA VAL A 207 22.31 30.16 -11.83
C VAL A 207 21.00 30.64 -11.22
N ILE A 208 20.39 29.76 -10.40
CA ILE A 208 19.19 30.06 -9.64
C ILE A 208 19.54 30.05 -8.15
N ILE A 209 19.23 31.13 -7.46
CA ILE A 209 19.43 31.25 -6.01
C ILE A 209 18.07 31.08 -5.35
N MET A 210 17.97 30.11 -4.45
CA MET A 210 16.77 29.82 -3.69
C MET A 210 16.93 30.32 -2.26
N ASP A 211 15.87 30.88 -1.68
CA ASP A 211 15.87 31.40 -0.30
C ASP A 211 16.01 30.29 0.76
N LYS A 212 15.75 29.05 0.37
CA LYS A 212 15.85 27.88 1.23
C LYS A 212 16.22 26.63 0.43
N PHE A 213 16.74 25.63 1.12
CA PHE A 213 16.95 24.31 0.53
C PHE A 213 15.62 23.67 0.12
N ILE A 214 15.50 23.28 -1.14
CA ILE A 214 14.38 22.55 -1.71
C ILE A 214 14.87 21.13 -2.01
N GLY A 215 14.34 20.12 -1.28
CA GLY A 215 14.63 18.70 -1.57
C GLY A 215 13.80 18.19 -2.75
N GLY A 216 14.25 17.06 -3.37
CA GLY A 216 13.48 16.34 -4.40
C GLY A 216 13.58 16.92 -5.82
N TRP A 217 14.61 17.72 -6.11
CA TRP A 217 14.87 18.28 -7.44
C TRP A 217 15.92 17.48 -8.26
N LEU A 218 16.44 16.40 -7.68
CA LEU A 218 17.40 15.47 -8.31
C LEU A 218 16.66 14.29 -8.92
#